data_5f186742d9ac4b890c96ecdad38265bd
#
_entry.id   5f186742d9ac4b890c96ecdad38265bd
#
_cell.length_a   1.000
_cell.length_b   1.000
_cell.length_c   1.000
_cell.angle_alpha   90.00
_cell.angle_beta   90.00
_cell.angle_gamma   90.00
#
_symmetry.space_group_name_H-M   'P 1'
#
loop_
_entity.id
_entity.type
_entity.pdbx_description
1 polymer ?
#
loop_
_entity_poly.entity_id
_entity_poly.type
_entity_poly.pdbx_seq_one_letter_code
_entity_poly.pdbx_strand_id
1 'polypeptide(L)' 'KMLNKAMETLSDREKLIIRLRFGIGGEESEEKTQKEVADLLGISQSYISRLEKKIIHRLKREMIKMQ' A
#
# COMPACT_ATOMS: atom_id res chain seq x y z
N LYS A 1 -6.97 6.35 -12.83
CA LYS A 1 -8.17 6.98 -12.32
C LYS A 1 -7.92 7.48 -10.91
N MET A 2 -8.97 7.67 -10.11
CA MET A 2 -8.81 8.25 -8.77
C MET A 2 -7.78 7.51 -7.91
N LEU A 3 -7.81 6.20 -7.90
CA LEU A 3 -6.85 5.42 -7.12
C LEU A 3 -5.42 5.65 -7.59
N ASN A 4 -5.20 5.68 -8.90
CA ASN A 4 -3.85 5.90 -9.43
C ASN A 4 -3.31 7.25 -9.04
N LYS A 5 -4.14 8.30 -9.09
CA LYS A 5 -3.71 9.63 -8.68
C LYS A 5 -3.40 9.67 -7.19
N ALA A 6 -4.23 9.03 -6.38
CA ALA A 6 -3.99 8.96 -4.95
C ALA A 6 -2.68 8.22 -4.64
N MET A 7 -2.40 7.17 -5.39
CA MET A 7 -1.16 6.41 -5.24
C MET A 7 0.08 7.26 -5.53
N GLU A 8 -0.04 8.25 -6.42
CA GLU A 8 1.09 9.12 -6.76
C GLU A 8 1.55 9.97 -5.57
N THR A 9 0.72 10.13 -4.56
CA THR A 9 1.09 10.88 -3.36
C THR A 9 1.95 10.07 -2.40
N LEU A 10 2.10 8.78 -2.65
CA LEU A 10 2.84 7.89 -1.76
C LEU A 10 4.31 7.84 -2.13
N SER A 11 5.16 7.54 -1.13
CA SER A 11 6.57 7.29 -1.38
C SER A 11 6.72 5.96 -2.12
N ASP A 12 7.91 5.72 -2.67
CA ASP A 12 8.19 4.47 -3.39
C ASP A 12 8.00 3.26 -2.48
N ARG A 13 8.44 3.36 -1.23
CA ARG A 13 8.29 2.28 -0.26
C ARG A 13 6.81 2.02 0.04
N GLU A 14 6.05 3.07 0.23
CA GLU A 14 4.61 2.95 0.49
C GLU A 14 3.90 2.31 -0.68
N LYS A 15 4.25 2.70 -1.91
CA LYS A 15 3.68 2.10 -3.11
C LYS A 15 4.00 0.60 -3.19
N LEU A 16 5.23 0.24 -2.89
CA LEU A 16 5.65 -1.15 -2.90
C LEU A 16 4.84 -1.99 -1.93
N ILE A 17 4.69 -1.50 -0.70
CA ILE A 17 3.95 -2.20 0.34
C ILE A 17 2.49 -2.41 -0.08
N ILE A 18 1.85 -1.37 -0.59
CA ILE A 18 0.45 -1.47 -1.03
C ILE A 18 0.30 -2.44 -2.19
N ARG A 19 1.22 -2.42 -3.15
CA ARG A 19 1.19 -3.34 -4.27
C ARG A 19 1.30 -4.79 -3.81
N LEU A 20 2.19 -5.05 -2.87
CA LEU A 20 2.39 -6.42 -2.35
C LEU A 20 1.19 -6.88 -1.53
N ARG A 21 0.63 -5.97 -0.72
CA ARG A 21 -0.49 -6.33 0.15
C ARG A 21 -1.80 -6.58 -0.62
N PHE A 22 -2.04 -5.82 -1.68
CA PHE A 22 -3.33 -5.89 -2.36
C PHE A 22 -3.24 -6.42 -3.79
N GLY A 23 -2.08 -6.91 -4.20
CA GLY A 23 -1.91 -7.53 -5.51
C GLY A 23 -2.09 -6.57 -6.67
N ILE A 24 -1.72 -5.32 -6.48
CA ILE A 24 -1.87 -4.28 -7.50
C ILE A 24 -0.64 -4.22 -8.39
N GLY A 25 -0.83 -4.15 -9.69
CA GLY A 25 0.24 -3.79 -10.61
C GLY A 25 0.88 -4.90 -11.42
N GLY A 26 0.29 -6.09 -11.47
CA GLY A 26 0.84 -7.16 -12.29
C GLY A 26 -0.13 -8.30 -12.48
N GLU A 27 0.00 -9.01 -13.59
CA GLU A 27 -0.87 -10.12 -13.90
C GLU A 27 -0.70 -11.29 -12.92
N GLU A 28 0.50 -11.44 -12.39
CA GLU A 28 0.81 -12.50 -11.44
C GLU A 28 0.88 -11.99 -10.01
N SER A 29 0.44 -10.77 -9.78
CA SER A 29 0.44 -10.21 -8.43
C SER A 29 -0.63 -10.88 -7.59
N GLU A 30 -0.21 -11.42 -6.46
CA GLU A 30 -1.10 -12.02 -5.49
C GLU A 30 -1.11 -11.19 -4.22
N GLU A 31 -2.27 -11.13 -3.58
CA GLU A 31 -2.36 -10.48 -2.28
C GLU A 31 -1.47 -11.22 -1.28
N LYS A 32 -0.67 -10.48 -0.55
CA LYS A 32 0.19 -11.04 0.48
C LYS A 32 -0.28 -10.58 1.85
N THR A 33 -0.08 -11.44 2.85
CA THR A 33 -0.40 -11.06 4.22
C THR A 33 0.63 -10.05 4.72
N GLN A 34 0.29 -9.35 5.80
CA GLN A 34 1.23 -8.43 6.43
C GLN A 34 2.52 -9.15 6.82
N LYS A 35 2.39 -10.37 7.31
CA LYS A 35 3.56 -11.16 7.70
C LYS A 35 4.45 -11.47 6.49
N GLU A 36 3.83 -11.86 5.38
CA GLU A 36 4.58 -12.17 4.16
C GLU A 36 5.35 -10.96 3.66
N VAL A 37 4.70 -9.79 3.65
CA VAL A 37 5.35 -8.55 3.22
C VAL A 37 6.48 -8.19 4.18
N ALA A 38 6.25 -8.33 5.48
CA ALA A 38 7.27 -8.03 6.47
C ALA A 38 8.49 -8.94 6.29
N ASP A 39 8.27 -10.23 6.10
CA ASP A 39 9.34 -11.19 5.88
C ASP A 39 10.11 -10.88 4.59
N LEU A 40 9.39 -10.56 3.53
CA LEU A 40 10.00 -10.26 2.23
C LEU A 40 10.89 -9.01 2.31
N LEU A 41 10.45 -7.99 3.02
CA LEU A 41 11.17 -6.73 3.10
C LEU A 41 12.15 -6.66 4.28
N GLY A 42 12.14 -7.65 5.16
CA GLY A 42 13.02 -7.67 6.32
C GLY A 42 12.68 -6.65 7.39
N ILE A 43 11.39 -6.33 7.53
CA ILE A 43 10.92 -5.37 8.55
C ILE A 43 9.86 -6.03 9.41
N SER A 44 9.48 -5.37 10.51
CA SER A 44 8.51 -5.96 11.43
C SER A 44 7.08 -5.88 10.90
N GLN A 45 6.28 -6.88 11.26
CA GLN A 45 4.87 -6.90 10.91
C GLN A 45 4.12 -5.74 11.57
N SER A 46 4.50 -5.39 12.79
CA SER A 46 3.90 -4.25 13.49
C SER A 46 4.09 -2.96 12.72
N TYR A 47 5.28 -2.78 12.14
CA TYR A 47 5.57 -1.61 11.33
C TYR A 47 4.69 -1.60 10.07
N ILE A 48 4.56 -2.75 9.40
CA ILE A 48 3.70 -2.88 8.22
C ILE A 48 2.26 -2.53 8.57
N SER A 49 1.77 -3.03 9.70
CA SER A 49 0.40 -2.77 10.14
C SER A 49 0.13 -1.28 10.33
N ARG A 50 1.04 -0.60 11.02
CA ARG A 50 0.90 0.84 11.26
C ARG A 50 1.01 1.64 9.97
N LEU A 51 1.95 1.26 9.12
CA LEU A 51 2.17 1.96 7.86
C LEU A 51 0.96 1.78 6.94
N GLU A 52 0.41 0.58 6.89
CA GLU A 52 -0.76 0.29 6.08
C GLU A 52 -1.96 1.15 6.48
N LYS A 53 -2.21 1.29 7.78
CA LYS A 53 -3.29 2.15 8.27
C LYS A 53 -3.07 3.60 7.85
N LYS A 54 -1.85 4.06 7.96
CA LYS A 54 -1.49 5.43 7.59
C LYS A 54 -1.69 5.67 6.09
N ILE A 55 -1.27 4.71 5.28
CA ILE A 55 -1.42 4.79 3.82
C ILE A 55 -2.88 4.80 3.42
N ILE A 56 -3.67 3.89 3.97
CA ILE A 56 -5.10 3.80 3.67
C ILE A 56 -5.80 5.11 4.04
N HIS A 57 -5.46 5.66 5.20
CA HIS A 57 -6.04 6.93 5.63
C HIS A 57 -5.70 8.05 4.64
N ARG A 58 -4.45 8.11 4.19
CA ARG A 58 -4.02 9.11 3.21
C ARG A 58 -4.75 8.95 1.89
N LEU A 59 -4.88 7.71 1.41
CA LEU A 59 -5.58 7.45 0.16
C LEU A 59 -7.04 7.88 0.21
N LYS A 60 -7.72 7.61 1.32
CA LYS A 60 -9.10 8.04 1.50
C LYS A 60 -9.23 9.56 1.45
N ARG A 61 -8.30 10.25 2.11
CA ARG A 61 -8.31 11.72 2.11
C ARG A 61 -8.13 12.28 0.70
N GLU A 62 -7.18 11.72 -0.06
CA GLU A 62 -6.91 12.18 -1.42
C GLU A 62 -8.10 11.89 -2.35
N MET A 63 -8.72 10.74 -2.19
CA MET A 63 -9.88 10.40 -3.00
C MET A 63 -11.07 11.32 -2.71
N ILE A 64 -11.26 11.69 -1.46
CA ILE A 64 -12.30 12.64 -1.08
C ILE A 64 -12.05 14.00 -1.73
N LYS A 65 -10.80 14.45 -1.73
CA LYS A 65 -10.44 15.73 -2.35
C LYS A 65 -10.70 15.76 -3.85
N MET A 66 -10.66 14.60 -4.48
CA MET A 66 -10.83 14.50 -5.94
C MET A 66 -12.29 14.48 -6.36
N GLN A 67 -13.20 14.37 -5.43
CA GLN A 67 -14.63 14.41 -5.71
C GLN A 67 -15.12 15.87 -5.84
#